data_62e33eb1d45d8fe0705bfcdc615572f5
#
_entry.id   62e33eb1d45d8fe0705bfcdc615572f5
#
_cell.length_a   1.000
_cell.length_b   1.000
_cell.length_c   1.000
_cell.angle_alpha   90.00
_cell.angle_beta   90.00
_cell.angle_gamma   90.00
#
_symmetry.space_group_name_H-M   'P 1'
#
loop_
_entity.id
_entity.type
_entity.pdbx_description
1 polymer ?
#
loop_
_entity_poly.entity_id
_entity_poly.type
_entity_poly.pdbx_seq_one_letter_code
_entity_poly.pdbx_strand_id
1 'polypeptide(L)'
;SLTKNQRIVLDLLQNSGEPLKAYFILDSLKKEGLNSPLQVYRALDKLVELGKIHKIESINSFIICNNSNCASNTAFTICERCGKVKEIKNKYLTDGVSDLVKDNQLEITRYNLEFYVLCKSCKIN
;
A
#
# COMPACT_ATOMS: atom_id res chain seq x y z
N SER A 1 -10.03 -15.78 9.03
CA SER A 1 -10.47 -14.84 10.03
C SER A 1 -9.31 -14.01 10.57
N LEU A 2 -9.50 -12.72 10.74
CA LEU A 2 -8.44 -11.82 11.22
C LEU A 2 -8.29 -11.91 12.74
N THR A 3 -7.05 -11.77 13.21
CA THR A 3 -6.81 -11.65 14.65
C THR A 3 -7.32 -10.29 15.15
N LYS A 4 -7.40 -10.15 16.48
CA LYS A 4 -7.80 -8.88 17.09
C LYS A 4 -6.89 -7.72 16.65
N ASN A 5 -5.57 -7.93 16.70
CA ASN A 5 -4.63 -6.90 16.29
C ASN A 5 -4.75 -6.54 14.82
N GLN A 6 -4.92 -7.54 13.96
CA GLN A 6 -5.13 -7.31 12.54
C GLN A 6 -6.40 -6.51 12.28
N ARG A 7 -7.47 -6.82 13.00
CA ARG A 7 -8.74 -6.09 12.88
C ARG A 7 -8.57 -4.62 13.29
N ILE A 8 -7.88 -4.38 14.40
CA ILE A 8 -7.66 -3.01 14.89
C ILE A 8 -6.89 -2.19 13.84
N VAL A 9 -5.82 -2.77 13.30
CA VAL A 9 -5.00 -2.10 12.28
C VAL A 9 -5.81 -1.84 11.02
N LEU A 10 -6.54 -2.85 10.55
CA LEU A 10 -7.36 -2.72 9.34
C LEU A 10 -8.42 -1.64 9.50
N ASP A 11 -9.09 -1.60 10.65
CA ASP A 11 -10.13 -0.60 10.89
C ASP A 11 -9.57 0.82 10.86
N LEU A 12 -8.38 1.02 11.42
CA LEU A 12 -7.73 2.34 11.36
C LEU A 12 -7.51 2.78 9.92
N LEU A 13 -6.97 1.89 9.09
CA LEU A 13 -6.70 2.21 7.69
C LEU A 13 -7.98 2.39 6.89
N GLN A 14 -8.98 1.57 7.15
CA GLN A 14 -10.27 1.65 6.48
C GLN A 14 -10.98 2.97 6.79
N ASN A 15 -10.93 3.41 8.04
CA ASN A 15 -11.54 4.68 8.45
C ASN A 15 -10.80 5.88 7.87
N SER A 16 -9.50 5.77 7.66
CA SER A 16 -8.72 6.84 7.06
C SER A 16 -9.03 7.01 5.57
N GLY A 17 -9.08 5.92 4.83
CA GLY A 17 -9.25 5.96 3.38
C GLY A 17 -8.05 6.52 2.62
N GLU A 18 -7.07 7.06 3.31
CA GLU A 18 -5.87 7.67 2.73
C GLU A 18 -4.62 6.98 3.28
N PRO A 19 -3.46 7.16 2.64
CA PRO A 19 -2.22 6.57 3.16
C PRO A 19 -1.89 7.13 4.53
N LEU A 20 -1.49 6.24 5.43
CA LEU A 20 -1.02 6.61 6.76
C LEU A 20 0.43 6.17 6.91
N LYS A 21 1.27 7.07 7.40
CA LYS A 21 2.67 6.74 7.67
C LYS A 21 2.77 5.77 8.83
N ALA A 22 3.76 4.90 8.79
CA ALA A 22 3.95 3.87 9.80
C ALA A 22 4.01 4.46 11.21
N TYR A 23 4.77 5.55 11.41
CA TYR A 23 4.88 6.15 12.73
C TYR A 23 3.54 6.66 13.25
N PHE A 24 2.70 7.20 12.35
CA PHE A 24 1.37 7.67 12.72
C PHE A 24 0.48 6.51 13.16
N ILE A 25 0.58 5.39 12.44
CA ILE A 25 -0.18 4.17 12.79
C ILE A 25 0.23 3.69 14.18
N LEU A 26 1.54 3.61 14.44
CA LEU A 26 2.07 3.19 15.73
C LEU A 26 1.55 4.08 16.85
N ASP A 27 1.63 5.41 16.65
CA ASP A 27 1.19 6.38 17.65
C ASP A 27 -0.31 6.30 17.91
N SER A 28 -1.11 6.17 16.85
CA SER A 28 -2.56 6.06 16.97
C SER A 28 -2.98 4.80 17.73
N LEU A 29 -2.35 3.67 17.42
CA LEU A 29 -2.71 2.40 18.03
C LEU A 29 -2.22 2.28 19.46
N LYS A 30 -1.14 2.97 19.81
CA LYS A 30 -0.67 3.05 21.18
C LYS A 30 -1.75 3.62 22.09
N LYS A 31 -2.49 4.61 21.60
CA LYS A 31 -3.61 5.21 22.35
C LYS A 31 -4.75 4.24 22.56
N GLU A 32 -4.84 3.22 21.74
CA GLU A 32 -5.89 2.20 21.84
C GLU A 32 -5.41 0.95 22.59
N GLY A 33 -4.24 1.03 23.21
CA GLY A 33 -3.72 -0.08 24.01
C GLY A 33 -2.83 -1.06 23.28
N LEU A 34 -2.61 -0.88 21.97
CA LEU A 34 -1.69 -1.72 21.20
C LEU A 34 -0.32 -1.06 21.21
N ASN A 35 0.48 -1.36 22.23
CA ASN A 35 1.73 -0.66 22.54
C ASN A 35 2.97 -1.23 21.87
N SER A 36 2.90 -2.45 21.35
CA SER A 36 4.07 -3.12 20.81
C SER A 36 4.26 -2.78 19.34
N PRO A 37 5.32 -2.03 18.97
CA PRO A 37 5.61 -1.79 17.55
C PRO A 37 5.75 -3.08 16.75
N LEU A 38 6.37 -4.10 17.33
CA LEU A 38 6.55 -5.38 16.65
C LEU A 38 5.21 -6.02 16.30
N GLN A 39 4.24 -5.98 17.23
CA GLN A 39 2.93 -6.54 16.98
C GLN A 39 2.18 -5.77 15.89
N VAL A 40 2.33 -4.44 15.87
CA VAL A 40 1.73 -3.61 14.83
C VAL A 40 2.32 -3.94 13.46
N TYR A 41 3.65 -4.02 13.36
CA TYR A 41 4.29 -4.35 12.08
C TYR A 41 3.93 -5.76 11.60
N ARG A 42 3.83 -6.73 12.52
CA ARG A 42 3.39 -8.08 12.16
C ARG A 42 1.98 -8.08 11.60
N ALA A 43 1.09 -7.30 12.20
CA ALA A 43 -0.28 -7.17 11.71
C ALA A 43 -0.31 -6.51 10.34
N LEU A 44 0.47 -5.43 10.15
CA LEU A 44 0.57 -4.75 8.85
C LEU A 44 1.09 -5.69 7.77
N ASP A 45 2.18 -6.41 8.06
CA ASP A 45 2.77 -7.33 7.09
C ASP A 45 1.77 -8.43 6.69
N LYS A 46 1.04 -8.96 7.65
CA LYS A 46 0.04 -9.98 7.37
C LYS A 46 -1.10 -9.45 6.53
N LEU A 47 -1.56 -8.23 6.81
CA LEU A 47 -2.63 -7.60 6.04
C LEU A 47 -2.20 -7.33 4.59
N VAL A 48 -0.93 -6.94 4.38
CA VAL A 48 -0.38 -6.80 3.04
C VAL A 48 -0.37 -8.16 2.33
N GLU A 49 0.11 -9.18 3.01
CA GLU A 49 0.14 -10.55 2.47
C GLU A 49 -1.25 -11.03 2.07
N LEU A 50 -2.26 -10.69 2.86
CA LEU A 50 -3.65 -11.08 2.60
C LEU A 50 -4.32 -10.20 1.54
N GLY A 51 -3.64 -9.18 1.03
CA GLY A 51 -4.20 -8.28 0.03
C GLY A 51 -5.23 -7.31 0.57
N LYS A 52 -5.28 -7.10 1.87
CA LYS A 52 -6.26 -6.20 2.50
C LYS A 52 -5.80 -4.75 2.49
N ILE A 53 -4.51 -4.55 2.51
CA ILE A 53 -3.90 -3.22 2.47
C ILE A 53 -2.70 -3.24 1.52
N HIS A 54 -2.24 -2.06 1.12
CA HIS A 54 -1.03 -1.90 0.31
C HIS A 54 0.01 -1.13 1.10
N LYS A 55 1.27 -1.49 0.91
CA LYS A 55 2.39 -0.70 1.44
C LYS A 55 2.97 0.15 0.33
N ILE A 56 3.19 1.42 0.61
CA ILE A 56 3.88 2.33 -0.30
C ILE A 56 5.28 2.52 0.26
N GLU A 57 6.24 1.78 -0.30
CA GLU A 57 7.58 1.62 0.26
C GLU A 57 8.33 2.95 0.38
N SER A 58 8.30 3.77 -0.66
CA SER A 58 9.09 5.00 -0.73
C SER A 58 8.73 6.01 0.35
N ILE A 59 7.51 5.99 0.83
CA ILE A 59 7.04 6.93 1.85
C ILE A 59 6.67 6.22 3.16
N ASN A 60 7.01 4.94 3.27
CA ASN A 60 6.75 4.12 4.46
C ASN A 60 5.32 4.30 4.98
N SER A 61 4.37 4.15 4.08
CA SER A 61 2.95 4.36 4.36
C SER A 61 2.14 3.14 3.95
N PHE A 62 0.94 3.04 4.53
CA PHE A 62 0.02 1.96 4.23
C PHE A 62 -1.34 2.54 3.89
N ILE A 63 -2.04 1.91 2.96
CA ILE A 63 -3.37 2.32 2.53
C ILE A 63 -4.29 1.12 2.38
N ILE A 64 -5.56 1.33 2.70
CA ILE A 64 -6.57 0.28 2.52
C ILE A 64 -6.70 -0.09 1.04
N CYS A 65 -6.90 -1.36 0.76
CA CYS A 65 -7.23 -1.80 -0.58
C CYS A 65 -8.73 -1.61 -0.82
N ASN A 66 -9.06 -0.86 -1.88
CA ASN A 66 -10.46 -0.59 -2.22
C ASN A 66 -11.03 -1.56 -3.25
N ASN A 67 -10.28 -2.59 -3.60
CA ASN A 67 -10.71 -3.56 -4.60
C ASN A 67 -10.84 -4.94 -3.98
N SER A 68 -11.84 -5.68 -4.42
CA SER A 68 -12.07 -7.05 -3.96
C SER A 68 -10.95 -8.00 -4.39
N ASN A 69 -10.16 -7.61 -5.38
CA ASN A 69 -9.11 -8.44 -5.96
C ASN A 69 -7.72 -7.81 -5.77
N CYS A 70 -7.47 -7.21 -4.63
CA CYS A 70 -6.16 -6.67 -4.35
C CYS A 70 -5.16 -7.81 -4.23
N ALA A 71 -4.34 -7.92 -5.26
CA ALA A 71 -3.22 -8.84 -5.25
C ALA A 71 -1.99 -8.10 -4.77
N SER A 72 -0.89 -8.83 -4.65
CA SER A 72 0.39 -8.26 -4.26
C SER A 72 1.03 -7.42 -5.36
N ASN A 73 0.35 -7.26 -6.50
CA ASN A 73 0.84 -6.47 -7.63
C ASN A 73 0.20 -5.10 -7.60
N THR A 74 0.98 -4.07 -7.32
CA THR A 74 0.47 -2.71 -7.16
C THR A 74 1.30 -1.71 -7.96
N ALA A 75 0.63 -0.63 -8.37
CA ALA A 75 1.28 0.50 -9.00
C ALA A 75 0.64 1.78 -8.47
N PHE A 76 1.46 2.69 -7.99
CA PHE A 76 1.01 3.95 -7.42
C PHE A 76 1.72 5.13 -8.06
N THR A 77 1.04 6.27 -8.15
CA THR A 77 1.69 7.55 -8.40
C THR A 77 1.75 8.32 -7.09
N ILE A 78 2.87 9.00 -6.88
CA ILE A 78 3.09 9.81 -5.69
C ILE A 78 3.53 11.19 -6.15
N CYS A 79 2.74 12.22 -5.84
CA CYS A 79 3.15 13.58 -6.19
C CYS A 79 4.30 14.01 -5.32
N GLU A 80 5.41 14.39 -5.94
CA GLU A 80 6.63 14.79 -5.20
C GLU A 80 6.43 16.09 -4.43
N ARG A 81 5.44 16.90 -4.81
CA ARG A 81 5.23 18.20 -4.17
C ARG A 81 4.20 18.16 -3.05
N CYS A 82 3.03 17.58 -3.29
CA CYS A 82 1.96 17.58 -2.29
C CYS A 82 1.76 16.24 -1.60
N GLY A 83 2.43 15.17 -2.08
CA GLY A 83 2.34 13.85 -1.45
C GLY A 83 1.10 13.07 -1.83
N LYS A 84 0.27 13.58 -2.72
CA LYS A 84 -0.96 12.88 -3.11
C LYS A 84 -0.63 11.54 -3.75
N VAL A 85 -1.31 10.49 -3.29
CA VAL A 85 -1.10 9.12 -3.76
C VAL A 85 -2.33 8.66 -4.53
N LYS A 86 -2.11 7.99 -5.65
CA LYS A 86 -3.18 7.41 -6.44
C LYS A 86 -2.75 6.05 -6.96
N GLU A 87 -3.62 5.06 -6.81
CA GLU A 87 -3.38 3.74 -7.38
C GLU A 87 -3.65 3.76 -8.89
N ILE A 88 -2.76 3.14 -9.66
CA ILE A 88 -2.93 2.98 -11.10
C ILE A 88 -3.33 1.55 -11.39
N LYS A 89 -4.40 1.39 -12.16
CA LYS A 89 -4.80 0.09 -12.68
C LYS A 89 -4.89 0.19 -14.19
N ASN A 90 -4.02 -0.52 -14.87
CA ASN A 90 -3.96 -0.48 -16.32
C ASN A 90 -3.52 -1.84 -16.83
N LYS A 91 -4.31 -2.39 -17.73
CA LYS A 91 -4.04 -3.72 -18.29
C LYS A 91 -2.73 -3.74 -19.08
N TYR A 92 -2.42 -2.67 -19.80
CA TYR A 92 -1.17 -2.62 -20.59
C TYR A 92 0.05 -2.65 -19.69
N LEU A 93 -0.03 -2.01 -18.52
CA LEU A 93 1.07 -2.05 -17.55
C LEU A 93 1.25 -3.48 -17.02
N THR A 94 0.14 -4.10 -16.61
CA THR A 94 0.16 -5.46 -16.08
C THR A 94 0.71 -6.45 -17.11
N ASP A 95 0.21 -6.37 -18.34
CA ASP A 95 0.64 -7.25 -19.43
C ASP A 95 2.11 -7.02 -19.78
N GLY A 96 2.52 -5.76 -19.82
CA GLY A 96 3.91 -5.40 -20.14
C GLY A 96 4.90 -5.93 -19.11
N VAL A 97 4.55 -5.85 -17.83
CA VAL A 97 5.40 -6.38 -16.77
C VAL A 97 5.51 -7.91 -16.89
N SER A 98 4.40 -8.59 -17.14
CA SER A 98 4.40 -10.03 -17.34
C SER A 98 5.25 -10.43 -18.54
N ASP A 99 5.10 -9.72 -19.67
CA ASP A 99 5.85 -10.03 -20.88
C ASP A 99 7.35 -9.83 -20.69
N LEU A 100 7.72 -8.80 -19.94
CA LEU A 100 9.13 -8.47 -19.70
C LEU A 100 9.88 -9.63 -19.05
N VAL A 101 9.28 -10.30 -18.07
CA VAL A 101 9.94 -11.39 -17.36
C VAL A 101 9.74 -12.74 -18.05
N LYS A 102 8.65 -12.89 -18.80
CA LYS A 102 8.37 -14.11 -19.53
C LYS A 102 9.44 -14.44 -20.57
N ASP A 103 9.96 -13.40 -21.24
CA ASP A 103 11.01 -13.56 -22.23
C ASP A 103 12.30 -14.11 -21.63
N ASN A 104 12.47 -13.97 -20.31
CA ASN A 104 13.64 -14.46 -19.60
C ASN A 104 13.38 -15.79 -18.89
N GLN A 105 12.27 -16.46 -19.23
CA GLN A 105 11.87 -17.71 -18.62
C GLN A 105 11.66 -17.60 -17.10
N LEU A 106 11.24 -16.42 -16.68
CA LEU A 106 10.96 -16.13 -15.27
C LEU A 106 9.46 -16.07 -15.04
N GLU A 107 9.06 -16.32 -13.81
CA GLU A 107 7.68 -16.19 -13.40
C GLU A 107 7.61 -15.09 -12.34
N ILE A 108 6.79 -14.07 -12.57
CA ILE A 108 6.57 -13.02 -11.59
C ILE A 108 5.71 -13.57 -10.46
N THR A 109 6.21 -13.49 -9.24
CA THR A 109 5.40 -13.82 -8.06
C THR A 109 4.67 -12.59 -7.53
N ARG A 110 5.31 -11.42 -7.62
CA ARG A 110 4.70 -10.14 -7.22
C ARG A 110 5.56 -9.00 -7.72
N TYR A 111 4.97 -7.80 -7.78
CA TYR A 111 5.72 -6.58 -8.02
C TYR A 111 5.04 -5.40 -7.32
N ASN A 112 5.81 -4.35 -7.13
CA ASN A 112 5.34 -3.09 -6.56
C ASN A 112 5.99 -1.97 -7.35
N LEU A 113 5.18 -1.11 -7.98
CA LEU A 113 5.68 0.00 -8.80
C LEU A 113 5.23 1.31 -8.19
N GLU A 114 6.16 2.24 -8.10
CA GLU A 114 5.90 3.58 -7.58
C GLU A 114 6.48 4.60 -8.54
N PHE A 115 5.61 5.49 -9.00
CA PHE A 115 6.00 6.54 -9.95
C PHE A 115 5.95 7.88 -9.23
N TYR A 116 7.02 8.65 -9.30
CA TYR A 116 7.09 9.99 -8.75
C TYR A 116 6.65 10.96 -9.82
N VAL A 117 5.63 11.74 -9.51
CA VAL A 117 4.96 12.59 -10.51
C VAL A 117 4.73 13.99 -9.93
N LEU A 118 4.24 14.89 -10.79
CA LEU A 118 3.63 16.12 -10.35
C LEU A 118 2.15 16.00 -10.70
N CYS A 119 1.29 16.11 -9.70
CA CYS A 119 -0.15 16.01 -9.93
C CYS A 119 -0.65 17.23 -10.69
N LYS A 120 -1.88 17.15 -11.19
CA LYS A 120 -2.46 18.21 -12.02
C LYS A 120 -2.39 19.58 -11.35
N SER A 121 -2.70 19.63 -10.06
CA SER A 121 -2.68 20.90 -9.32
C SER A 121 -1.27 21.45 -9.13
N CYS A 122 -0.29 20.57 -8.93
CA CYS A 122 1.09 20.99 -8.64
C CYS A 122 1.86 21.41 -9.90
N LYS A 123 1.57 20.83 -11.05
CA LYS A 123 2.30 21.17 -12.27
C LYS A 123 1.83 22.46 -12.92
N ILE A 124 0.69 23.00 -12.49
CA ILE A 124 0.17 24.27 -13.02
C ILE A 124 0.93 25.45 -12.43
N ASN A 125 1.52 25.27 -11.26
CA ASN A 125 2.25 26.35 -10.57
C ASN A 125 3.73 26.27 -10.83
#